data_28f5ce0cc55008c9bbcaa390503b2e5f
#
_entry.id   28f5ce0cc55008c9bbcaa390503b2e5f
#
_cell.length_a   1.000
_cell.length_b   1.000
_cell.length_c   1.000
_cell.angle_alpha   90.00
_cell.angle_beta   90.00
_cell.angle_gamma   90.00
#
_symmetry.space_group_name_H-M   'P 1'
#
loop_
_entity.id
_entity.type
_entity.pdbx_description
1 polymer ?
#
loop_
_entity_poly.entity_id
_entity_poly.type
_entity_poly.pdbx_seq_one_letter_code
_entity_poly.pdbx_strand_id
1 'polypeptide(L)'
;MSDPVLSIANVDLSLEGNAGRVDILHDISLTVAAGETLGLVGPSGSGKSSLLMLMGGLEQATAGTITALDQDLTAMNEDQLALFRRDNMGVVFQSFHLIPTMTALENVATPLELARAPDAFARAEAELRAVGLADRMDHYPSQ
;
A
#
# COMPACT_ATOMS: atom_id res chain seq x y z
N MET A 1 -11.23 7.62 23.76
CA MET A 1 -10.90 6.54 22.80
C MET A 1 -10.50 7.27 21.53
N SER A 2 -9.30 7.07 21.04
CA SER A 2 -8.86 7.68 19.76
C SER A 2 -9.65 7.04 18.64
N ASP A 3 -10.16 7.86 17.71
CA ASP A 3 -10.85 7.36 16.53
C ASP A 3 -9.89 6.47 15.71
N PRO A 4 -10.37 5.36 15.13
CA PRO A 4 -9.53 4.46 14.37
C PRO A 4 -9.03 5.15 13.10
N VAL A 5 -7.74 4.99 12.76
CA VAL A 5 -7.18 5.47 11.49
C VAL A 5 -7.55 4.57 10.32
N LEU A 6 -7.91 3.31 10.62
CA LEU A 6 -8.40 2.34 9.65
C LEU A 6 -9.48 1.48 10.28
N SER A 7 -10.57 1.26 9.58
CA SER A 7 -11.67 0.38 9.97
C SER A 7 -12.10 -0.49 8.81
N ILE A 8 -12.22 -1.78 9.04
CA ILE A 8 -12.75 -2.77 8.11
C ILE A 8 -13.99 -3.36 8.76
N ALA A 9 -15.11 -3.39 8.05
CA ALA A 9 -16.39 -3.88 8.56
C ALA A 9 -17.03 -4.86 7.58
N ASN A 10 -17.17 -6.13 8.00
CA ASN A 10 -17.80 -7.23 7.28
C ASN A 10 -17.31 -7.38 5.84
N VAL A 11 -16.00 -7.31 5.64
CA VAL A 11 -15.37 -7.32 4.32
C VAL A 11 -15.23 -8.74 3.81
N ASP A 12 -15.72 -8.96 2.58
CA ASP A 12 -15.50 -10.15 1.78
C ASP A 12 -14.59 -9.82 0.58
N LEU A 13 -13.77 -10.77 0.19
CA LEU A 13 -13.05 -10.76 -1.07
C LEU A 13 -13.19 -12.08 -1.79
N SER A 14 -13.73 -12.03 -2.99
CA SER A 14 -13.81 -13.18 -3.90
C SER A 14 -13.24 -12.79 -5.26
N LEU A 15 -12.42 -13.64 -5.83
CA LEU A 15 -11.86 -13.46 -7.17
C LEU A 15 -12.46 -14.48 -8.13
N GLU A 16 -12.77 -14.04 -9.35
CA GLU A 16 -13.17 -14.91 -10.44
C GLU A 16 -11.94 -15.37 -11.22
N GLY A 17 -11.70 -16.68 -11.21
CA GLY A 17 -10.64 -17.32 -11.99
C GLY A 17 -11.21 -18.27 -13.04
N ASN A 18 -10.36 -18.80 -13.91
CA ASN A 18 -10.75 -19.77 -14.95
C ASN A 18 -11.41 -21.04 -14.39
N ALA A 19 -11.21 -21.35 -13.12
CA ALA A 19 -11.78 -22.51 -12.41
C ALA A 19 -13.04 -22.18 -11.60
N GLY A 20 -13.57 -20.95 -11.69
CA GLY A 20 -14.71 -20.44 -10.94
C GLY A 20 -14.34 -19.40 -9.89
N ARG A 21 -15.33 -19.03 -9.10
CA ARG A 21 -15.17 -18.05 -8.00
C ARG A 21 -14.40 -18.68 -6.83
N VAL A 22 -13.41 -17.98 -6.35
CA VAL A 22 -12.63 -18.35 -5.16
C VAL A 22 -12.81 -17.28 -4.08
N ASP A 23 -13.35 -17.68 -2.95
CA ASP A 23 -13.50 -16.81 -1.78
C ASP A 23 -12.17 -16.77 -1.02
N ILE A 24 -11.58 -15.58 -0.90
CA ILE A 24 -10.27 -15.37 -0.27
C ILE A 24 -10.43 -14.88 1.15
N LEU A 25 -11.34 -13.93 1.37
CA LEU A 25 -11.66 -13.36 2.68
C LEU A 25 -13.16 -13.42 2.88
N HIS A 26 -13.58 -13.71 4.12
CA HIS A 26 -14.98 -13.77 4.50
C HIS A 26 -15.23 -13.12 5.84
N ASP A 27 -16.16 -12.17 5.87
CA ASP A 27 -16.65 -11.46 7.05
C ASP A 27 -15.52 -10.91 7.95
N ILE A 28 -14.54 -10.24 7.33
CA ILE A 28 -13.42 -9.68 8.07
C ILE A 28 -13.82 -8.34 8.65
N SER A 29 -13.63 -8.19 9.97
CA SER A 29 -13.82 -6.92 10.68
C SER A 29 -12.63 -6.67 11.61
N LEU A 30 -12.02 -5.50 11.51
CA LEU A 30 -10.95 -5.05 12.39
C LEU A 30 -10.83 -3.52 12.38
N THR A 31 -10.20 -2.99 13.41
CA THR A 31 -9.87 -1.56 13.49
C THR A 31 -8.41 -1.39 13.89
N VAL A 32 -7.79 -0.32 13.41
CA VAL A 32 -6.42 0.07 13.76
C VAL A 32 -6.45 1.50 14.28
N ALA A 33 -5.96 1.70 15.50
CA ALA A 33 -5.88 3.02 16.11
C ALA A 33 -4.63 3.78 15.68
N ALA A 34 -4.63 5.09 15.87
CA ALA A 34 -3.44 5.92 15.61
C ALA A 34 -2.26 5.45 16.48
N GLY A 35 -1.08 5.27 15.83
CA GLY A 35 0.14 4.79 16.49
C GLY A 35 0.16 3.30 16.81
N GLU A 36 -0.86 2.54 16.43
CA GLU A 36 -0.91 1.10 16.63
C GLU A 36 -0.06 0.34 15.60
N THR A 37 0.55 -0.76 16.05
CA THR A 37 1.21 -1.73 15.18
C THR A 37 0.42 -3.03 15.18
N LEU A 38 -0.08 -3.42 14.01
CA LEU A 38 -0.86 -4.64 13.83
C LEU A 38 -0.06 -5.70 13.06
N GLY A 39 0.04 -6.91 13.62
CA GLY A 39 0.65 -8.07 12.95
C GLY A 39 -0.41 -9.01 12.41
N LEU A 40 -0.39 -9.31 11.10
CA LEU A 40 -1.20 -10.36 10.49
C LEU A 40 -0.42 -11.67 10.44
N VAL A 41 -0.87 -12.67 11.18
CA VAL A 41 -0.24 -13.99 11.27
C VAL A 41 -1.17 -15.08 10.77
N GLY A 42 -0.60 -16.12 10.19
CA GLY A 42 -1.36 -17.27 9.68
C GLY A 42 -0.56 -18.06 8.64
N PRO A 43 -1.06 -19.25 8.23
CA PRO A 43 -0.41 -20.07 7.23
C PRO A 43 -0.33 -19.39 5.86
N SER A 44 0.57 -19.88 5.01
CA SER A 44 0.64 -19.44 3.61
C SER A 44 -0.70 -19.69 2.91
N GLY A 45 -1.15 -18.73 2.10
CA GLY A 45 -2.43 -18.82 1.38
C GLY A 45 -3.67 -18.48 2.22
N SER A 46 -3.52 -17.98 3.45
CA SER A 46 -4.67 -17.60 4.30
C SER A 46 -5.26 -16.21 4.01
N GLY A 47 -4.82 -15.53 2.94
CA GLY A 47 -5.38 -14.24 2.54
C GLY A 47 -4.73 -13.01 3.20
N LYS A 48 -3.62 -13.15 3.95
CA LYS A 48 -2.95 -12.02 4.63
C LYS A 48 -2.54 -10.90 3.66
N SER A 49 -1.89 -11.26 2.56
CA SER A 49 -1.47 -10.28 1.54
C SER A 49 -2.68 -9.62 0.87
N SER A 50 -3.74 -10.39 0.60
CA SER A 50 -4.99 -9.85 0.06
C SER A 50 -5.64 -8.85 1.01
N LEU A 51 -5.65 -9.14 2.31
CA LEU A 51 -6.16 -8.22 3.32
C LEU A 51 -5.33 -6.93 3.36
N LEU A 52 -4.00 -7.02 3.30
CA LEU A 52 -3.12 -5.85 3.23
C LEU A 52 -3.37 -5.01 1.96
N MET A 53 -3.61 -5.66 0.81
CA MET A 53 -3.95 -4.96 -0.44
C MET A 53 -5.28 -4.21 -0.33
N LEU A 54 -6.29 -4.81 0.30
CA LEU A 54 -7.57 -4.14 0.60
C LEU A 54 -7.38 -2.94 1.53
N MET A 55 -6.63 -3.13 2.63
CA MET A 55 -6.32 -2.07 3.59
C MET A 55 -5.57 -0.90 2.94
N GLY A 56 -4.69 -1.21 1.98
CA GLY A 56 -3.93 -0.23 1.22
C GLY A 56 -4.70 0.39 0.04
N GLY A 57 -5.94 0.01 -0.21
CA GLY A 57 -6.73 0.48 -1.36
C GLY A 57 -6.14 0.05 -2.71
N LEU A 58 -5.39 -1.05 -2.74
CA LEU A 58 -4.78 -1.66 -3.95
C LEU A 58 -5.66 -2.77 -4.53
N GLU A 59 -6.66 -3.19 -3.80
CA GLU A 59 -7.67 -4.17 -4.19
C GLU A 59 -9.05 -3.66 -3.74
N GLN A 60 -10.10 -4.06 -4.41
CA GLN A 60 -11.47 -3.71 -4.05
C GLN A 60 -12.17 -4.88 -3.37
N ALA A 61 -12.84 -4.59 -2.26
CA ALA A 61 -13.66 -5.57 -1.57
C ALA A 61 -14.89 -5.95 -2.42
N THR A 62 -15.26 -7.23 -2.36
CA THR A 62 -16.48 -7.73 -3.00
C THR A 62 -17.73 -7.32 -2.21
N ALA A 63 -17.60 -7.19 -0.89
CA ALA A 63 -18.63 -6.70 0.03
C ALA A 63 -17.99 -6.09 1.28
N GLY A 64 -18.79 -5.39 2.06
CA GLY A 64 -18.35 -4.71 3.29
C GLY A 64 -17.83 -3.30 3.04
N THR A 65 -17.24 -2.69 4.06
CA THR A 65 -16.77 -1.29 4.03
C THR A 65 -15.36 -1.19 4.59
N ILE A 66 -14.53 -0.40 3.94
CA ILE A 66 -13.19 -0.05 4.39
C ILE A 66 -13.11 1.46 4.50
N THR A 67 -12.88 1.96 5.71
CA THR A 67 -12.73 3.38 5.99
C THR A 67 -11.30 3.65 6.49
N ALA A 68 -10.64 4.62 5.91
CA ALA A 68 -9.34 5.08 6.37
C ALA A 68 -9.31 6.61 6.48
N LEU A 69 -8.81 7.14 7.59
CA LEU A 69 -8.77 8.59 7.87
C LEU A 69 -10.13 9.26 7.60
N ASP A 70 -11.21 8.66 8.09
CA ASP A 70 -12.61 9.09 7.93
C ASP A 70 -13.13 9.12 6.48
N GLN A 71 -12.41 8.48 5.54
CA GLN A 71 -12.83 8.37 4.15
C GLN A 71 -13.20 6.92 3.79
N ASP A 72 -14.33 6.74 3.13
CA ASP A 72 -14.80 5.41 2.68
C ASP A 72 -14.07 5.02 1.38
N LEU A 73 -13.08 4.13 1.50
CA LEU A 73 -12.31 3.64 0.36
C LEU A 73 -13.14 2.77 -0.58
N THR A 74 -14.18 2.10 -0.08
CA THR A 74 -15.05 1.24 -0.90
C THR A 74 -15.94 2.03 -1.85
N ALA A 75 -16.22 3.30 -1.55
CA ALA A 75 -16.98 4.21 -2.40
C ALA A 75 -16.11 4.94 -3.45
N MET A 76 -14.77 4.82 -3.36
CA MET A 76 -13.84 5.49 -4.28
C MET A 76 -13.65 4.70 -5.57
N ASN A 77 -13.51 5.43 -6.68
CA ASN A 77 -13.01 4.86 -7.93
C ASN A 77 -11.47 4.75 -7.92
N GLU A 78 -10.88 4.10 -8.93
CA GLU A 78 -9.43 3.87 -9.03
C GLU A 78 -8.60 5.16 -8.98
N ASP A 79 -9.05 6.23 -9.64
CA ASP A 79 -8.33 7.50 -9.62
C ASP A 79 -8.34 8.14 -8.24
N GLN A 80 -9.48 8.08 -7.55
CA GLN A 80 -9.63 8.58 -6.18
C GLN A 80 -8.78 7.77 -5.20
N LEU A 81 -8.79 6.42 -5.32
CA LEU A 81 -7.94 5.54 -4.52
C LEU A 81 -6.45 5.83 -4.77
N ALA A 82 -6.05 6.04 -6.02
CA ALA A 82 -4.66 6.36 -6.35
C ALA A 82 -4.21 7.69 -5.71
N LEU A 83 -5.05 8.71 -5.74
CA LEU A 83 -4.78 9.99 -5.08
C LEU A 83 -4.76 9.85 -3.56
N PHE A 84 -5.69 9.10 -2.98
CA PHE A 84 -5.73 8.84 -1.55
C PHE A 84 -4.45 8.12 -1.07
N ARG A 85 -4.04 7.05 -1.79
CA ARG A 85 -2.77 6.34 -1.49
C ARG A 85 -1.57 7.25 -1.55
N ARG A 86 -1.46 8.02 -2.64
CA ARG A 86 -0.33 8.95 -2.84
C ARG A 86 -0.11 9.86 -1.63
N ASP A 87 -1.20 10.37 -1.05
CA ASP A 87 -1.13 11.41 -0.03
C ASP A 87 -1.15 10.85 1.40
N ASN A 88 -1.64 9.63 1.61
CA ASN A 88 -1.97 9.13 2.95
C ASN A 88 -1.37 7.76 3.30
N MET A 89 -0.87 6.98 2.33
CA MET A 89 -0.43 5.60 2.56
C MET A 89 0.93 5.32 1.96
N GLY A 90 1.74 4.52 2.66
CA GLY A 90 2.95 3.91 2.14
C GLY A 90 2.84 2.40 2.18
N VAL A 91 3.22 1.73 1.10
CA VAL A 91 3.22 0.27 1.01
C VAL A 91 4.64 -0.22 0.73
N VAL A 92 5.14 -1.12 1.59
CA VAL A 92 6.40 -1.83 1.36
C VAL A 92 6.06 -3.24 0.88
N PHE A 93 6.41 -3.52 -0.38
CA PHE A 93 6.13 -4.81 -1.01
C PHE A 93 7.23 -5.83 -0.73
N GLN A 94 6.87 -7.10 -0.72
CA GLN A 94 7.81 -8.22 -0.65
C GLN A 94 8.68 -8.31 -1.92
N SER A 95 8.12 -7.99 -3.08
CA SER A 95 8.85 -7.77 -4.32
C SER A 95 9.23 -6.30 -4.43
N PHE A 96 10.43 -6.01 -4.85
CA PHE A 96 10.99 -4.65 -4.77
C PHE A 96 10.27 -3.62 -5.65
N HIS A 97 9.63 -4.04 -6.74
CA HIS A 97 8.91 -3.20 -7.70
C HIS A 97 9.74 -1.99 -8.19
N LEU A 98 11.07 -2.15 -8.24
CA LEU A 98 11.97 -1.14 -8.75
C LEU A 98 11.94 -1.14 -10.28
N ILE A 99 12.10 0.03 -10.87
CA ILE A 99 12.26 0.20 -12.32
C ILE A 99 13.72 -0.13 -12.65
N PRO A 100 13.98 -1.24 -13.40
CA PRO A 100 15.35 -1.78 -13.55
C PRO A 100 16.30 -0.86 -14.32
N THR A 101 15.76 0.04 -15.13
CA THR A 101 16.50 1.00 -15.95
C THR A 101 16.77 2.33 -15.27
N MET A 102 16.32 2.47 -14.03
CA MET A 102 16.51 3.67 -13.21
C MET A 102 17.48 3.38 -12.06
N THR A 103 18.27 4.38 -11.70
CA THR A 103 19.14 4.34 -10.52
C THR A 103 18.32 4.33 -9.22
N ALA A 104 18.96 4.09 -8.08
CA ALA A 104 18.31 4.17 -6.77
C ALA A 104 17.69 5.56 -6.55
N LEU A 105 18.43 6.61 -6.88
CA LEU A 105 17.95 8.00 -6.74
C LEU A 105 16.72 8.26 -7.63
N GLU A 106 16.76 7.85 -8.89
CA GLU A 106 15.63 8.01 -9.82
C GLU A 106 14.39 7.21 -9.38
N ASN A 107 14.57 5.97 -8.91
CA ASN A 107 13.49 5.16 -8.37
C ASN A 107 12.78 5.82 -7.19
N VAL A 108 13.55 6.42 -6.26
CA VAL A 108 12.99 7.09 -5.07
C VAL A 108 12.39 8.45 -5.44
N ALA A 109 12.96 9.17 -6.41
CA ALA A 109 12.44 10.46 -6.86
C ALA A 109 11.13 10.34 -7.68
N THR A 110 10.96 9.26 -8.45
CA THR A 110 9.82 9.07 -9.37
C THR A 110 8.44 9.32 -8.73
N PRO A 111 8.07 8.73 -7.59
CA PRO A 111 6.76 8.99 -6.98
C PRO A 111 6.60 10.46 -6.53
N LEU A 112 7.68 11.12 -6.13
CA LEU A 112 7.66 12.53 -5.77
C LEU A 112 7.45 13.42 -7.00
N GLU A 113 8.09 13.09 -8.13
CA GLU A 113 7.89 13.80 -9.40
C GLU A 113 6.47 13.62 -9.92
N LEU A 114 5.91 12.41 -9.86
CA LEU A 114 4.52 12.13 -10.24
C LEU A 114 3.52 12.89 -9.34
N ALA A 115 3.85 13.08 -8.07
CA ALA A 115 3.08 13.92 -7.16
C ALA A 115 3.31 15.42 -7.35
N ARG A 116 4.17 15.83 -8.29
CA ARG A 116 4.60 17.23 -8.52
C ARG A 116 5.17 17.88 -7.26
N ALA A 117 5.83 17.08 -6.43
CA ALA A 117 6.47 17.60 -5.23
C ALA A 117 7.64 18.50 -5.62
N PRO A 118 7.79 19.69 -4.98
CA PRO A 118 8.99 20.49 -5.16
C PRO A 118 10.20 19.71 -4.61
N ASP A 119 11.35 19.90 -5.23
CA ASP A 119 12.63 19.33 -4.79
C ASP A 119 12.63 17.77 -4.70
N ALA A 120 11.94 17.09 -5.62
CA ALA A 120 11.79 15.63 -5.61
C ALA A 120 13.13 14.89 -5.46
N PHE A 121 14.15 15.27 -6.23
CA PHE A 121 15.47 14.65 -6.15
C PHE A 121 16.21 14.95 -4.84
N ALA A 122 16.15 16.18 -4.33
CA ALA A 122 16.77 16.51 -3.05
C ALA A 122 16.13 15.75 -1.88
N ARG A 123 14.81 15.58 -1.91
CA ARG A 123 14.09 14.73 -0.94
C ARG A 123 14.45 13.26 -1.07
N ALA A 124 14.50 12.73 -2.29
CA ALA A 124 14.90 11.35 -2.56
C ALA A 124 16.33 11.08 -2.06
N GLU A 125 17.26 12.00 -2.27
CA GLU A 125 18.62 11.93 -1.73
C GLU A 125 18.63 11.89 -0.20
N ALA A 126 17.85 12.73 0.47
CA ALA A 126 17.74 12.75 1.92
C ALA A 126 17.22 11.41 2.47
N GLU A 127 16.19 10.81 1.84
CA GLU A 127 15.65 9.50 2.24
C GLU A 127 16.67 8.36 2.04
N LEU A 128 17.40 8.35 0.92
CA LEU A 128 18.46 7.36 0.68
C LEU A 128 19.59 7.47 1.71
N ARG A 129 19.96 8.69 2.09
CA ARG A 129 20.93 8.92 3.18
C ARG A 129 20.40 8.39 4.51
N ALA A 130 19.13 8.63 4.82
CA ALA A 130 18.50 8.20 6.07
C ALA A 130 18.50 6.67 6.24
N VAL A 131 18.41 5.92 5.14
CA VAL A 131 18.45 4.44 5.16
C VAL A 131 19.86 3.87 4.87
N GLY A 132 20.91 4.71 4.84
CA GLY A 132 22.29 4.28 4.67
C GLY A 132 22.70 3.91 3.24
N LEU A 133 21.98 4.41 2.24
CA LEU A 133 22.25 4.18 0.81
C LEU A 133 22.90 5.37 0.10
N ALA A 134 23.52 6.28 0.84
CA ALA A 134 24.18 7.47 0.29
C ALA A 134 25.18 7.15 -0.84
N ASP A 135 25.98 6.10 -0.66
CA ASP A 135 27.01 5.70 -1.62
C ASP A 135 26.49 4.84 -2.78
N ARG A 136 25.15 4.60 -2.82
CA ARG A 136 24.51 3.76 -3.82
C ARG A 136 23.46 4.48 -4.65
N MET A 137 23.42 5.79 -4.60
CA MET A 137 22.40 6.58 -5.30
C MET A 137 22.42 6.39 -6.81
N ASP A 138 23.60 6.19 -7.40
CA ASP A 138 23.80 5.97 -8.84
C ASP A 138 23.77 4.49 -9.24
N HIS A 139 23.57 3.57 -8.30
CA HIS A 139 23.49 2.14 -8.61
C HIS A 139 22.12 1.78 -9.20
N TYR A 140 22.14 0.80 -10.10
CA TYR A 140 20.93 0.17 -10.65
C TYR A 140 20.47 -1.00 -9.78
N PRO A 141 19.20 -1.43 -9.86
CA PRO A 141 18.67 -2.53 -9.06
C PRO A 141 19.43 -3.86 -9.20
N SER A 142 20.13 -4.06 -10.30
CA SER A 142 20.96 -5.27 -10.55
C SER A 142 22.32 -5.25 -9.85
N GLN A 143 22.72 -4.18 -9.22
CA GLN A 143 24.00 -3.98 -8.52
C GLN A 143 23.85 -4.06 -7.00
#